data_24fa438fea2ebc496ef7c9be0efdfc90
#
_entry.id   24fa438fea2ebc496ef7c9be0efdfc90
#
_cell.length_a   1.000
_cell.length_b   1.000
_cell.length_c   1.000
_cell.angle_alpha   90.00
_cell.angle_beta   90.00
_cell.angle_gamma   90.00
#
_symmetry.space_group_name_H-M   'P 1'
#
loop_
_entity.id
_entity.type
_entity.pdbx_description
1 polymer ?
#
loop_
_entity_poly.entity_id
_entity_poly.type
_entity_poly.pdbx_seq_one_letter_code
_entity_poly.pdbx_strand_id
1 'polypeptide(L)'
;MEKKWNQLLRGNVLLPLYLLAFLLLFSAANDEKKTTIFIIGDSTAANKDISGGKQERGWGMALQCFFDDNIRVDNHAVNGRSSLSFFNEGRWTKVIEKMKPGDYVIIQFGHNDEKPKADRHTDPGSTFDYMLARYVRETREHGGIPVLMNCVVRRNFFMSVPENDDDEKLRTTTYKDGVKMVEGDSLIDTHGLYRIAPRDVADRMNVHFVDANQLTHDLEQGLGTEASKKLHMWYRPGEEPSVPDGRQDNTHYNIYGAHVVARLLADALCEEIPLLKKYRCVADITVDRQGRGDFMTMEQAIEAAQVKAKQPVTIQVLGGEWKRPSLPKKSNITFVMREGATWK
;
A
#
# COMPACT_ATOMS: atom_id res chain seq x y z
N MET A 1 48.31 56.86 -24.20
CA MET A 1 48.49 55.41 -23.86
C MET A 1 47.52 54.89 -22.79
N GLU A 2 46.59 55.71 -22.30
CA GLU A 2 45.65 55.29 -21.20
C GLU A 2 44.29 54.70 -21.61
N LYS A 3 43.93 54.74 -22.89
CA LYS A 3 42.62 54.27 -23.36
C LYS A 3 42.51 52.79 -23.69
N LYS A 4 43.63 52.02 -23.69
CA LYS A 4 43.65 50.61 -24.05
C LYS A 4 43.59 49.62 -22.86
N TRP A 5 43.74 50.10 -21.61
CA TRP A 5 43.74 49.21 -20.42
C TRP A 5 42.36 49.03 -19.82
N ASN A 6 41.40 49.91 -20.09
CA ASN A 6 40.06 49.80 -19.49
C ASN A 6 39.08 48.86 -20.24
N GLN A 7 39.46 48.31 -21.40
CA GLN A 7 38.64 47.35 -22.15
C GLN A 7 38.94 45.88 -21.81
N LEU A 8 40.13 45.58 -21.28
CA LEU A 8 40.53 44.22 -20.93
C LEU A 8 40.03 43.73 -19.58
N LEU A 9 39.61 44.67 -18.69
CA LEU A 9 39.10 44.27 -17.35
C LEU A 9 37.58 44.08 -17.31
N ARG A 10 36.83 44.49 -18.33
CA ARG A 10 35.37 44.29 -18.38
C ARG A 10 34.95 42.97 -18.98
N GLY A 11 35.83 42.26 -19.71
CA GLY A 11 35.50 40.97 -20.32
C GLY A 11 35.70 39.76 -19.43
N ASN A 12 36.58 39.85 -18.43
CA ASN A 12 36.99 38.69 -17.63
C ASN A 12 36.20 38.48 -16.33
N VAL A 13 35.34 39.43 -15.93
CA VAL A 13 34.55 39.31 -14.70
C VAL A 13 33.17 38.71 -14.97
N LEU A 14 32.64 38.90 -16.19
CA LEU A 14 31.30 38.39 -16.53
C LEU A 14 31.30 36.87 -16.80
N LEU A 15 32.37 36.30 -17.34
CA LEU A 15 32.48 34.88 -17.64
C LEU A 15 32.44 34.00 -16.39
N PRO A 16 33.17 34.30 -15.29
CA PRO A 16 33.06 33.51 -14.07
C PRO A 16 31.70 33.70 -13.36
N LEU A 17 31.05 34.88 -13.49
CA LEU A 17 29.71 35.10 -12.94
C LEU A 17 28.63 34.27 -13.69
N TYR A 18 28.73 34.15 -15.01
CA TYR A 18 27.83 33.27 -15.79
C TYR A 18 28.09 31.79 -15.51
N LEU A 19 29.34 31.38 -15.33
CA LEU A 19 29.68 29.99 -14.93
C LEU A 19 29.16 29.68 -13.52
N LEU A 20 29.29 30.61 -12.59
CA LEU A 20 28.79 30.43 -11.22
C LEU A 20 27.25 30.41 -11.18
N ALA A 21 26.58 31.29 -11.96
CA ALA A 21 25.13 31.27 -12.10
C ALA A 21 24.62 29.98 -12.78
N PHE A 22 25.35 29.48 -13.79
CA PHE A 22 25.05 28.22 -14.46
C PHE A 22 25.26 27.01 -13.53
N LEU A 23 26.33 26.99 -12.73
CA LEU A 23 26.57 26.00 -11.69
C LEU A 23 25.55 26.05 -10.58
N LEU A 24 25.07 27.23 -10.16
CA LEU A 24 24.00 27.38 -9.17
C LEU A 24 22.65 26.95 -9.73
N LEU A 25 22.38 27.17 -11.02
CA LEU A 25 21.17 26.66 -11.69
C LEU A 25 21.21 25.13 -11.84
N PHE A 26 22.37 24.53 -12.10
CA PHE A 26 22.52 23.08 -12.13
C PHE A 26 22.50 22.43 -10.74
N SER A 27 22.98 23.13 -9.70
CA SER A 27 22.92 22.65 -8.31
C SER A 27 21.50 22.70 -7.73
N ALA A 28 20.67 23.65 -8.20
CA ALA A 28 19.26 23.72 -7.80
C ALA A 28 18.35 22.71 -8.52
N ALA A 29 18.87 21.99 -9.55
CA ALA A 29 18.11 21.06 -10.37
C ALA A 29 18.20 19.59 -9.91
N ASN A 30 18.90 19.29 -8.83
CA ASN A 30 19.10 17.91 -8.34
C ASN A 30 18.37 17.61 -7.01
N ASP A 31 17.37 18.37 -6.62
CA ASP A 31 16.36 17.84 -5.72
C ASP A 31 15.44 16.96 -6.59
N GLU A 32 15.80 15.67 -6.74
CA GLU A 32 14.93 14.71 -7.44
C GLU A 32 13.57 14.77 -6.77
N LYS A 33 12.60 15.36 -7.48
CA LYS A 33 11.25 15.58 -6.99
C LYS A 33 10.64 14.23 -6.65
N LYS A 34 10.55 13.89 -5.36
CA LYS A 34 9.91 12.67 -4.90
C LYS A 34 8.48 12.64 -5.42
N THR A 35 8.12 11.53 -6.05
CA THR A 35 6.76 11.28 -6.51
C THR A 35 5.97 10.64 -5.36
N THR A 36 4.76 11.14 -5.11
CA THR A 36 3.88 10.56 -4.11
C THR A 36 2.88 9.61 -4.76
N ILE A 37 2.69 8.44 -4.16
CA ILE A 37 1.56 7.55 -4.43
C ILE A 37 0.57 7.73 -3.28
N PHE A 38 -0.51 8.44 -3.53
CA PHE A 38 -1.64 8.52 -2.63
C PHE A 38 -2.49 7.27 -2.75
N ILE A 39 -3.02 6.76 -1.64
CA ILE A 39 -3.97 5.66 -1.62
C ILE A 39 -5.26 6.16 -0.98
N ILE A 40 -6.38 6.08 -1.69
CA ILE A 40 -7.70 6.26 -1.12
C ILE A 40 -8.46 4.94 -1.21
N GLY A 41 -9.18 4.59 -0.14
CA GLY A 41 -9.82 3.29 -0.03
C GLY A 41 -10.40 3.01 1.36
N ASP A 42 -10.66 1.76 1.58
CA ASP A 42 -11.31 1.23 2.78
C ASP A 42 -10.36 0.54 3.77
N SER A 43 -10.92 -0.33 4.62
CA SER A 43 -10.18 -1.02 5.68
C SER A 43 -9.12 -1.99 5.18
N THR A 44 -9.25 -2.51 3.96
CA THR A 44 -8.30 -3.48 3.41
C THR A 44 -6.97 -2.84 3.05
N ALA A 45 -6.98 -1.53 2.74
CA ALA A 45 -5.79 -0.74 2.45
C ALA A 45 -5.33 0.14 3.63
N ALA A 46 -6.20 0.43 4.61
CA ALA A 46 -5.98 1.44 5.64
C ALA A 46 -4.78 1.17 6.55
N ASN A 47 -4.18 2.26 7.05
CA ASN A 47 -3.27 2.19 8.19
C ASN A 47 -4.03 1.70 9.43
N LYS A 48 -3.38 0.86 10.23
CA LYS A 48 -3.98 0.26 11.43
C LYS A 48 -3.28 0.72 12.70
N ASP A 49 -4.02 0.66 13.79
CA ASP A 49 -3.45 0.81 15.13
C ASP A 49 -2.55 -0.40 15.45
N ILE A 50 -1.30 -0.13 15.78
CA ILE A 50 -0.27 -1.13 16.11
C ILE A 50 -0.06 -1.29 17.61
N SER A 51 -0.74 -0.49 18.43
CA SER A 51 -0.60 -0.52 19.89
C SER A 51 -0.97 -1.90 20.46
N GLY A 52 -0.30 -2.30 21.52
CA GLY A 52 -0.56 -3.59 22.17
C GLY A 52 -0.26 -4.83 21.30
N GLY A 53 0.58 -4.69 20.26
CA GLY A 53 0.97 -5.80 19.39
C GLY A 53 -0.08 -6.23 18.38
N LYS A 54 -1.11 -5.39 18.11
CA LYS A 54 -2.16 -5.71 17.15
C LYS A 54 -1.62 -6.10 15.79
N GLN A 55 -2.13 -7.20 15.25
CA GLN A 55 -1.63 -7.84 14.04
C GLN A 55 -2.27 -7.33 12.75
N GLU A 56 -3.46 -6.71 12.82
CA GLU A 56 -4.18 -6.26 11.63
C GLU A 56 -3.40 -5.18 10.87
N ARG A 57 -3.28 -5.33 9.54
CA ARG A 57 -2.65 -4.36 8.62
C ARG A 57 -3.48 -4.24 7.35
N GLY A 58 -3.50 -3.04 6.76
CA GLY A 58 -3.94 -2.89 5.38
C GLY A 58 -2.77 -3.03 4.41
N TRP A 59 -3.01 -3.52 3.19
CA TRP A 59 -1.97 -3.64 2.18
C TRP A 59 -1.33 -2.30 1.84
N GLY A 60 -2.11 -1.20 1.85
CA GLY A 60 -1.60 0.15 1.61
C GLY A 60 -0.63 0.64 2.69
N MET A 61 -0.74 0.14 3.93
CA MET A 61 0.21 0.41 4.99
C MET A 61 1.59 -0.20 4.69
N ALA A 62 1.63 -1.39 4.08
CA ALA A 62 2.86 -2.10 3.75
C ALA A 62 3.48 -1.66 2.41
N LEU A 63 2.74 -0.94 1.55
CA LEU A 63 3.17 -0.65 0.17
C LEU A 63 4.50 0.10 0.10
N GLN A 64 4.80 1.00 1.05
CA GLN A 64 6.08 1.73 1.09
C GLN A 64 7.30 0.80 1.13
N CYS A 65 7.17 -0.40 1.69
CA CYS A 65 8.27 -1.37 1.78
C CYS A 65 8.77 -1.84 0.41
N PHE A 66 7.97 -1.66 -0.61
CA PHE A 66 8.21 -2.17 -1.97
C PHE A 66 8.64 -1.09 -2.97
N PHE A 67 8.80 0.14 -2.53
CA PHE A 67 9.36 1.22 -3.33
C PHE A 67 10.51 1.90 -2.60
N ASP A 68 11.48 2.44 -3.35
CA ASP A 68 12.61 3.17 -2.81
C ASP A 68 12.24 4.58 -2.30
N ASP A 69 13.23 5.35 -1.86
CA ASP A 69 12.99 6.65 -1.23
C ASP A 69 12.62 7.76 -2.23
N ASN A 70 12.61 7.48 -3.54
CA ASN A 70 12.11 8.38 -4.57
C ASN A 70 10.58 8.33 -4.68
N ILE A 71 9.96 7.27 -4.18
CA ILE A 71 8.52 7.13 -4.05
C ILE A 71 8.11 7.25 -2.58
N ARG A 72 7.21 8.18 -2.30
CA ARG A 72 6.54 8.29 -1.02
C ARG A 72 5.13 7.71 -1.13
N VAL A 73 4.76 6.78 -0.28
CA VAL A 73 3.38 6.30 -0.14
C VAL A 73 2.67 7.12 0.95
N ASP A 74 1.64 7.87 0.59
CA ASP A 74 0.77 8.62 1.53
C ASP A 74 -0.61 7.95 1.55
N ASN A 75 -0.81 7.05 2.52
CA ASN A 75 -2.00 6.24 2.61
C ASN A 75 -3.12 6.96 3.39
N HIS A 76 -4.17 7.35 2.68
CA HIS A 76 -5.37 8.01 3.20
C HIS A 76 -6.57 7.06 3.34
N ALA A 77 -6.44 5.78 3.00
CA ALA A 77 -7.52 4.80 3.18
C ALA A 77 -7.99 4.72 4.63
N VAL A 78 -9.28 4.52 4.84
CA VAL A 78 -9.89 4.54 6.18
C VAL A 78 -10.91 3.41 6.35
N ASN A 79 -10.85 2.75 7.50
CA ASN A 79 -11.76 1.66 7.87
C ASN A 79 -13.23 2.03 7.66
N GLY A 80 -14.00 1.15 7.01
CA GLY A 80 -15.44 1.27 6.86
C GLY A 80 -15.91 2.33 5.87
N ARG A 81 -15.01 2.93 5.06
CA ARG A 81 -15.39 3.95 4.08
C ARG A 81 -15.64 3.36 2.70
N SER A 82 -16.76 3.77 2.13
CA SER A 82 -17.09 3.59 0.72
C SER A 82 -16.58 4.77 -0.11
N SER A 83 -16.69 4.69 -1.43
CA SER A 83 -16.39 5.81 -2.32
C SER A 83 -17.21 7.06 -1.96
N LEU A 84 -18.48 6.89 -1.61
CA LEU A 84 -19.39 7.97 -1.21
C LEU A 84 -19.04 8.56 0.15
N SER A 85 -18.92 7.74 1.18
CA SER A 85 -18.65 8.22 2.54
C SER A 85 -17.28 8.85 2.70
N PHE A 86 -16.25 8.33 2.02
CA PHE A 86 -14.92 8.93 2.00
C PHE A 86 -14.96 10.36 1.44
N PHE A 87 -15.74 10.58 0.37
CA PHE A 87 -15.94 11.89 -0.22
C PHE A 87 -16.71 12.83 0.72
N ASN A 88 -17.86 12.39 1.21
CA ASN A 88 -18.78 13.21 2.02
C ASN A 88 -18.17 13.66 3.36
N GLU A 89 -17.21 12.89 3.90
CA GLU A 89 -16.46 13.24 5.11
C GLU A 89 -15.31 14.24 4.85
N GLY A 90 -15.17 14.76 3.63
CA GLY A 90 -14.10 15.70 3.27
C GLY A 90 -12.70 15.09 3.28
N ARG A 91 -12.57 13.76 3.23
CA ARG A 91 -11.27 13.08 3.23
C ARG A 91 -10.53 13.26 1.92
N TRP A 92 -11.28 13.30 0.82
CA TRP A 92 -10.73 13.54 -0.51
C TRP A 92 -10.08 14.91 -0.63
N THR A 93 -10.67 15.97 -0.06
CA THR A 93 -10.10 17.31 -0.04
C THR A 93 -8.69 17.33 0.52
N LYS A 94 -8.44 16.55 1.60
CA LYS A 94 -7.11 16.45 2.22
C LYS A 94 -6.05 15.81 1.30
N VAL A 95 -6.45 14.97 0.36
CA VAL A 95 -5.55 14.37 -0.64
C VAL A 95 -5.24 15.41 -1.72
N ILE A 96 -6.27 16.08 -2.24
CA ILE A 96 -6.12 17.14 -3.25
C ILE A 96 -5.19 18.26 -2.77
N GLU A 97 -5.34 18.71 -1.53
CA GLU A 97 -4.51 19.79 -0.96
C GLU A 97 -3.01 19.44 -0.92
N LYS A 98 -2.66 18.16 -0.87
CA LYS A 98 -1.27 17.70 -0.83
C LYS A 98 -0.72 17.32 -2.21
N MET A 99 -1.62 17.01 -3.15
CA MET A 99 -1.27 16.46 -4.46
C MET A 99 -0.46 17.47 -5.28
N LYS A 100 0.54 16.98 -5.99
CA LYS A 100 1.35 17.73 -6.92
C LYS A 100 1.26 17.11 -8.32
N PRO A 101 1.43 17.91 -9.38
CA PRO A 101 1.48 17.34 -10.73
C PRO A 101 2.51 16.23 -10.86
N GLY A 102 2.07 15.09 -11.41
CA GLY A 102 2.85 13.88 -11.58
C GLY A 102 2.79 12.88 -10.41
N ASP A 103 2.08 13.20 -9.31
CA ASP A 103 1.77 12.24 -8.26
C ASP A 103 0.71 11.23 -8.74
N TYR A 104 0.73 10.02 -8.18
CA TYR A 104 -0.26 8.99 -8.47
C TYR A 104 -1.33 8.94 -7.39
N VAL A 105 -2.55 8.58 -7.78
CA VAL A 105 -3.65 8.31 -6.84
C VAL A 105 -4.23 6.95 -7.12
N ILE A 106 -4.01 6.00 -6.23
CA ILE A 106 -4.65 4.69 -6.23
C ILE A 106 -6.04 4.85 -5.61
N ILE A 107 -7.07 4.46 -6.36
CA ILE A 107 -8.47 4.56 -5.97
C ILE A 107 -9.03 3.14 -5.86
N GLN A 108 -9.25 2.65 -4.63
CA GLN A 108 -9.73 1.29 -4.37
C GLN A 108 -10.90 1.32 -3.38
N PHE A 109 -12.10 1.05 -3.88
CA PHE A 109 -13.35 0.95 -3.11
C PHE A 109 -14.17 -0.25 -3.58
N GLY A 110 -15.24 -0.57 -2.85
CA GLY A 110 -16.19 -1.64 -3.14
C GLY A 110 -16.73 -2.31 -1.87
N HIS A 111 -15.86 -2.77 -0.95
CA HIS A 111 -16.26 -3.51 0.26
C HIS A 111 -17.32 -2.83 1.13
N ASN A 112 -17.40 -1.51 1.10
CA ASN A 112 -18.38 -0.75 1.88
C ASN A 112 -19.47 -0.12 1.01
N ASP A 113 -19.21 0.03 -0.27
CA ASP A 113 -20.17 0.50 -1.27
C ASP A 113 -21.32 -0.50 -1.45
N GLU A 114 -21.04 -1.79 -1.36
CA GLU A 114 -22.03 -2.86 -1.44
C GLU A 114 -22.94 -2.99 -0.20
N LYS A 115 -22.56 -2.38 0.94
CA LYS A 115 -23.33 -2.46 2.18
C LYS A 115 -24.59 -1.61 2.11
N PRO A 116 -25.78 -2.10 2.59
CA PRO A 116 -27.06 -1.45 2.37
C PRO A 116 -27.31 -0.19 3.22
N LYS A 117 -26.28 0.36 3.87
CA LYS A 117 -26.41 1.58 4.68
C LYS A 117 -26.36 2.82 3.78
N ALA A 118 -27.37 3.68 3.84
CA ALA A 118 -27.54 4.85 2.99
C ALA A 118 -26.37 5.85 3.06
N ASP A 119 -25.60 5.87 4.15
CA ASP A 119 -24.45 6.74 4.33
C ASP A 119 -23.23 6.32 3.49
N ARG A 120 -23.22 5.09 2.96
CA ARG A 120 -22.09 4.51 2.23
C ARG A 120 -22.45 3.76 0.96
N HIS A 121 -23.71 3.31 0.81
CA HIS A 121 -24.13 2.52 -0.34
C HIS A 121 -24.02 3.30 -1.64
N THR A 122 -23.53 2.63 -2.68
CA THR A 122 -23.53 3.10 -4.07
C THR A 122 -23.79 1.91 -4.99
N ASP A 123 -24.39 2.14 -6.15
CA ASP A 123 -24.77 1.09 -7.09
C ASP A 123 -23.84 1.03 -8.30
N PRO A 124 -23.26 -0.14 -8.64
CA PRO A 124 -22.52 -0.37 -9.88
C PRO A 124 -23.38 -0.04 -11.12
N GLY A 125 -22.76 0.53 -12.13
CA GLY A 125 -23.47 1.01 -13.34
C GLY A 125 -24.11 2.39 -13.17
N SER A 126 -24.09 2.97 -11.97
CA SER A 126 -24.68 4.28 -11.68
C SER A 126 -23.85 5.08 -10.66
N THR A 127 -24.24 5.10 -9.39
CA THR A 127 -23.63 5.96 -8.37
C THR A 127 -22.22 5.54 -8.00
N PHE A 128 -21.89 4.26 -8.02
CA PHE A 128 -20.52 3.79 -7.80
C PHE A 128 -19.58 4.25 -8.93
N ASP A 129 -19.98 4.02 -10.19
CA ASP A 129 -19.23 4.45 -11.37
C ASP A 129 -19.04 5.97 -11.37
N TYR A 130 -20.11 6.72 -11.01
CA TYR A 130 -20.04 8.17 -10.90
C TYR A 130 -18.99 8.63 -9.92
N MET A 131 -18.93 8.01 -8.73
CA MET A 131 -17.93 8.36 -7.70
C MET A 131 -16.51 8.05 -8.16
N LEU A 132 -16.28 6.87 -8.76
CA LEU A 132 -14.98 6.51 -9.32
C LEU A 132 -14.55 7.49 -10.42
N ALA A 133 -15.44 7.79 -11.36
CA ALA A 133 -15.20 8.74 -12.44
C ALA A 133 -14.93 10.17 -11.90
N ARG A 134 -15.56 10.54 -10.80
CA ARG A 134 -15.32 11.81 -10.13
C ARG A 134 -13.90 11.90 -9.58
N TYR A 135 -13.44 10.88 -8.83
CA TYR A 135 -12.07 10.82 -8.33
C TYR A 135 -11.04 10.88 -9.46
N VAL A 136 -11.29 10.19 -10.58
CA VAL A 136 -10.44 10.22 -11.77
C VAL A 136 -10.34 11.64 -12.34
N ARG A 137 -11.48 12.32 -12.56
CA ARG A 137 -11.49 13.69 -13.10
C ARG A 137 -10.77 14.66 -12.20
N GLU A 138 -11.13 14.70 -10.92
CA GLU A 138 -10.55 15.63 -9.95
C GLU A 138 -9.05 15.36 -9.75
N THR A 139 -8.58 14.10 -9.80
CA THR A 139 -7.15 13.80 -9.82
C THR A 139 -6.45 14.44 -11.01
N ARG A 140 -7.01 14.31 -12.22
CA ARG A 140 -6.43 14.90 -13.44
C ARG A 140 -6.45 16.43 -13.42
N GLU A 141 -7.52 17.02 -12.93
CA GLU A 141 -7.66 18.48 -12.78
C GLU A 141 -6.55 19.07 -11.91
N HIS A 142 -6.03 18.30 -10.93
CA HIS A 142 -4.91 18.69 -10.07
C HIS A 142 -3.54 18.20 -10.58
N GLY A 143 -3.50 17.67 -11.81
CA GLY A 143 -2.27 17.20 -12.45
C GLY A 143 -1.77 15.86 -11.97
N GLY A 144 -2.54 15.13 -11.16
CA GLY A 144 -2.24 13.78 -10.70
C GLY A 144 -2.57 12.73 -11.76
N ILE A 145 -2.04 11.53 -11.58
CA ILE A 145 -2.24 10.37 -12.42
C ILE A 145 -3.12 9.36 -11.67
N PRO A 146 -4.40 9.19 -12.06
CA PRO A 146 -5.29 8.24 -11.41
C PRO A 146 -4.95 6.80 -11.78
N VAL A 147 -5.08 5.89 -10.82
CA VAL A 147 -4.97 4.44 -10.97
C VAL A 147 -6.18 3.80 -10.30
N LEU A 148 -7.07 3.22 -11.08
CA LEU A 148 -8.21 2.49 -10.53
C LEU A 148 -7.78 1.08 -10.14
N MET A 149 -8.26 0.62 -9.00
CA MET A 149 -8.20 -0.76 -8.54
C MET A 149 -9.59 -1.21 -8.13
N ASN A 150 -9.95 -2.45 -8.46
CA ASN A 150 -11.10 -3.08 -7.83
C ASN A 150 -10.75 -3.57 -6.42
N CYS A 151 -11.78 -3.94 -5.65
CA CYS A 151 -11.58 -4.43 -4.29
C CYS A 151 -10.83 -5.77 -4.29
N VAL A 152 -9.93 -5.95 -3.32
CA VAL A 152 -9.29 -7.27 -3.08
C VAL A 152 -10.36 -8.30 -2.74
N VAL A 153 -10.11 -9.58 -3.05
CA VAL A 153 -11.09 -10.64 -2.77
C VAL A 153 -11.27 -10.82 -1.26
N ARG A 154 -12.44 -11.32 -0.84
CA ARG A 154 -12.61 -11.93 0.48
C ARG A 154 -12.27 -13.41 0.40
N ARG A 155 -11.62 -13.92 1.43
CA ARG A 155 -11.34 -15.36 1.58
C ARG A 155 -12.64 -16.12 1.81
N ASN A 156 -13.36 -16.42 0.76
CA ASN A 156 -14.70 -17.00 0.83
C ASN A 156 -14.75 -18.37 0.14
N PHE A 157 -14.33 -19.41 0.86
CA PHE A 157 -14.36 -20.80 0.38
C PHE A 157 -15.66 -21.53 0.77
N PHE A 158 -16.75 -20.82 0.93
CA PHE A 158 -18.00 -21.41 1.36
C PHE A 158 -18.73 -22.11 0.20
N MET A 159 -19.41 -23.20 0.48
CA MET A 159 -20.20 -23.93 -0.51
C MET A 159 -21.45 -23.14 -0.97
N SER A 160 -21.85 -22.12 -0.24
CA SER A 160 -22.91 -21.18 -0.63
C SER A 160 -22.50 -19.76 -0.23
N VAL A 161 -22.84 -18.77 -1.05
CA VAL A 161 -22.70 -17.36 -0.70
C VAL A 161 -23.65 -17.10 0.49
N PRO A 162 -23.17 -16.59 1.63
CA PRO A 162 -24.06 -16.22 2.73
C PRO A 162 -25.10 -15.19 2.24
N GLU A 163 -26.37 -15.36 2.59
CA GLU A 163 -27.46 -14.46 2.18
C GLU A 163 -27.23 -13.00 2.60
N ASN A 164 -26.40 -12.80 3.61
CA ASN A 164 -25.92 -11.48 4.02
C ASN A 164 -24.40 -11.50 3.96
N ASP A 165 -23.87 -10.76 3.05
CA ASP A 165 -22.45 -10.51 2.78
C ASP A 165 -21.75 -9.79 3.95
N ASP A 166 -22.20 -10.06 5.17
CA ASP A 166 -21.76 -9.36 6.37
C ASP A 166 -20.71 -10.17 7.11
N ASP A 167 -19.45 -10.03 6.67
CA ASP A 167 -18.27 -10.50 7.40
C ASP A 167 -18.25 -9.99 8.86
N GLU A 168 -19.00 -8.94 9.21
CA GLU A 168 -19.10 -8.48 10.59
C GLU A 168 -19.66 -9.56 11.52
N LYS A 169 -20.58 -10.40 11.04
CA LYS A 169 -21.08 -11.53 11.85
C LYS A 169 -20.00 -12.56 12.09
N LEU A 170 -19.20 -12.90 11.10
CA LEU A 170 -18.07 -13.83 11.27
C LEU A 170 -17.00 -13.24 12.18
N ARG A 171 -16.76 -11.92 12.11
CA ARG A 171 -15.78 -11.21 12.95
C ARG A 171 -16.18 -11.16 14.42
N THR A 172 -17.47 -11.12 14.71
CA THR A 172 -18.02 -11.08 16.06
C THR A 172 -18.40 -12.46 16.61
N THR A 173 -18.45 -13.49 15.75
CA THR A 173 -18.70 -14.86 16.17
C THR A 173 -17.42 -15.40 16.82
N THR A 174 -17.50 -15.62 18.13
CA THR A 174 -16.40 -16.27 18.84
C THR A 174 -16.29 -17.72 18.35
N TYR A 175 -15.07 -18.28 18.40
CA TYR A 175 -14.83 -19.68 18.08
C TYR A 175 -15.77 -20.66 18.84
N LYS A 176 -16.36 -20.23 19.93
CA LYS A 176 -17.30 -20.98 20.76
C LYS A 176 -18.67 -21.18 20.10
N ASP A 177 -19.11 -20.24 19.27
CA ASP A 177 -20.46 -20.24 18.70
C ASP A 177 -20.54 -21.00 17.37
N GLY A 178 -19.37 -21.51 16.92
CA GLY A 178 -19.23 -22.49 15.85
C GLY A 178 -20.23 -22.39 14.71
N VAL A 179 -20.27 -21.28 13.98
CA VAL A 179 -20.89 -21.30 12.63
C VAL A 179 -20.02 -22.27 11.82
N LYS A 180 -20.48 -23.52 11.72
CA LYS A 180 -19.90 -24.52 10.82
C LYS A 180 -20.23 -24.10 9.40
N MET A 181 -19.45 -23.16 8.88
CA MET A 181 -19.48 -22.90 7.45
C MET A 181 -18.75 -24.06 6.79
N VAL A 182 -19.45 -24.75 5.91
CA VAL A 182 -18.84 -25.83 5.12
C VAL A 182 -17.98 -25.16 4.07
N GLU A 183 -16.66 -25.24 4.26
CA GLU A 183 -15.68 -24.75 3.30
C GLU A 183 -15.57 -25.74 2.13
N GLY A 184 -15.58 -25.20 0.91
CA GLY A 184 -15.30 -25.94 -0.33
C GLY A 184 -13.89 -25.68 -0.83
N ASP A 185 -13.54 -26.25 -1.98
CA ASP A 185 -12.22 -26.08 -2.59
C ASP A 185 -12.12 -24.84 -3.51
N SER A 186 -13.24 -24.17 -3.78
CA SER A 186 -13.30 -23.04 -4.68
C SER A 186 -13.58 -21.75 -3.93
N LEU A 187 -12.75 -20.75 -4.19
CA LEU A 187 -12.95 -19.38 -3.70
C LEU A 187 -14.08 -18.71 -4.49
N ILE A 188 -15.09 -18.23 -3.79
CA ILE A 188 -16.25 -17.56 -4.40
C ILE A 188 -16.12 -16.05 -4.19
N ASP A 189 -16.03 -15.29 -5.29
CA ASP A 189 -16.08 -13.83 -5.20
C ASP A 189 -17.46 -13.35 -4.75
N THR A 190 -17.49 -12.48 -3.75
CA THR A 190 -18.73 -11.94 -3.16
C THR A 190 -19.01 -10.50 -3.57
N HIS A 191 -18.13 -9.87 -4.39
CA HIS A 191 -18.25 -8.47 -4.76
C HIS A 191 -19.13 -8.23 -6.00
N GLY A 192 -19.42 -9.28 -6.78
CA GLY A 192 -20.29 -9.18 -7.92
C GLY A 192 -19.89 -8.05 -8.89
N LEU A 193 -20.81 -7.13 -9.19
CA LEU A 193 -20.56 -6.02 -10.11
C LEU A 193 -19.59 -4.96 -9.57
N TYR A 194 -19.35 -4.88 -8.26
CA TYR A 194 -18.37 -3.94 -7.69
C TYR A 194 -16.92 -4.27 -8.08
N ARG A 195 -16.61 -5.52 -8.43
CA ARG A 195 -15.30 -5.87 -8.97
C ARG A 195 -15.15 -5.48 -10.44
N ILE A 196 -16.28 -5.41 -11.20
CA ILE A 196 -16.30 -5.13 -12.64
C ILE A 196 -16.28 -3.62 -12.92
N ALA A 197 -17.11 -2.86 -12.20
CA ALA A 197 -17.30 -1.43 -12.44
C ALA A 197 -16.00 -0.58 -12.46
N PRO A 198 -14.98 -0.81 -11.62
CA PRO A 198 -13.73 -0.06 -11.69
C PRO A 198 -12.97 -0.27 -13.01
N ARG A 199 -13.00 -1.48 -13.59
CA ARG A 199 -12.43 -1.77 -14.92
C ARG A 199 -13.18 -1.00 -15.99
N ASP A 200 -14.52 -1.08 -16.00
CA ASP A 200 -15.36 -0.41 -16.99
C ASP A 200 -15.17 1.11 -16.97
N VAL A 201 -15.02 1.70 -15.78
CA VAL A 201 -14.71 3.13 -15.62
C VAL A 201 -13.31 3.42 -16.14
N ALA A 202 -12.32 2.57 -15.84
CA ALA A 202 -10.95 2.75 -16.31
C ALA A 202 -10.88 2.74 -17.84
N ASP A 203 -11.54 1.78 -18.48
CA ASP A 203 -11.59 1.66 -19.94
C ASP A 203 -12.26 2.88 -20.59
N ARG A 204 -13.45 3.30 -20.07
CA ARG A 204 -14.17 4.47 -20.57
C ARG A 204 -13.39 5.78 -20.43
N MET A 205 -12.58 5.90 -19.39
CA MET A 205 -11.84 7.12 -19.09
C MET A 205 -10.37 7.06 -19.52
N ASN A 206 -9.92 5.94 -20.06
CA ASN A 206 -8.51 5.68 -20.42
C ASN A 206 -7.55 6.00 -19.27
N VAL A 207 -7.74 5.31 -18.14
CA VAL A 207 -6.89 5.38 -16.95
C VAL A 207 -6.24 4.04 -16.66
N HIS A 208 -5.12 4.08 -15.95
CA HIS A 208 -4.47 2.87 -15.45
C HIS A 208 -5.41 2.03 -14.59
N PHE A 209 -5.35 0.72 -14.77
CA PHE A 209 -6.17 -0.22 -14.01
C PHE A 209 -5.33 -1.40 -13.51
N VAL A 210 -5.46 -1.72 -12.21
CA VAL A 210 -4.90 -2.93 -11.61
C VAL A 210 -6.03 -3.82 -11.10
N ASP A 211 -6.11 -5.04 -11.60
CA ASP A 211 -7.12 -6.03 -11.18
C ASP A 211 -6.72 -6.67 -9.85
N ALA A 212 -6.85 -5.89 -8.77
CA ALA A 212 -6.51 -6.36 -7.43
C ALA A 212 -7.38 -7.54 -6.98
N ASN A 213 -8.64 -7.59 -7.45
CA ASN A 213 -9.54 -8.70 -7.16
C ASN A 213 -9.03 -10.00 -7.77
N GLN A 214 -8.75 -10.03 -9.08
CA GLN A 214 -8.26 -11.24 -9.75
C GLN A 214 -6.92 -11.70 -9.18
N LEU A 215 -5.98 -10.75 -8.94
CA LEU A 215 -4.67 -11.08 -8.39
C LEU A 215 -4.76 -11.72 -6.99
N THR A 216 -5.59 -11.16 -6.12
CA THR A 216 -5.78 -11.72 -4.77
C THR A 216 -6.62 -12.99 -4.78
N HIS A 217 -7.59 -13.11 -5.70
CA HIS A 217 -8.32 -14.35 -5.93
C HIS A 217 -7.37 -15.50 -6.30
N ASP A 218 -6.50 -15.28 -7.29
CA ASP A 218 -5.57 -16.31 -7.76
C ASP A 218 -4.55 -16.72 -6.68
N LEU A 219 -4.09 -15.73 -5.90
CA LEU A 219 -3.23 -15.97 -4.74
C LEU A 219 -3.92 -16.88 -3.72
N GLU A 220 -5.13 -16.53 -3.30
CA GLU A 220 -5.83 -17.24 -2.24
C GLU A 220 -6.37 -18.59 -2.71
N GLN A 221 -6.88 -18.68 -3.94
CA GLN A 221 -7.28 -19.93 -4.57
C GLN A 221 -6.08 -20.89 -4.69
N GLY A 222 -4.91 -20.37 -5.09
CA GLY A 222 -3.68 -21.16 -5.20
C GLY A 222 -3.16 -21.68 -3.86
N LEU A 223 -3.39 -20.93 -2.78
CA LEU A 223 -3.08 -21.38 -1.41
C LEU A 223 -4.09 -22.41 -0.89
N GLY A 224 -5.32 -22.35 -1.35
CA GLY A 224 -6.43 -23.17 -0.88
C GLY A 224 -6.95 -22.78 0.50
N THR A 225 -7.96 -23.48 0.95
CA THR A 225 -8.77 -23.17 2.13
C THR A 225 -7.97 -22.97 3.42
N GLU A 226 -7.02 -23.87 3.72
CA GLU A 226 -6.29 -23.80 4.99
C GLU A 226 -5.10 -22.82 4.95
N ALA A 227 -4.31 -22.83 3.88
CA ALA A 227 -3.10 -22.01 3.86
C ALA A 227 -3.41 -20.52 3.66
N SER A 228 -4.53 -20.18 3.01
CA SER A 228 -4.97 -18.78 2.84
C SER A 228 -5.35 -18.11 4.17
N LYS A 229 -5.78 -18.86 5.19
CA LYS A 229 -6.02 -18.35 6.55
C LYS A 229 -4.82 -17.58 7.12
N LYS A 230 -3.59 -17.98 6.72
CA LYS A 230 -2.35 -17.33 7.17
C LYS A 230 -2.20 -15.87 6.68
N LEU A 231 -2.93 -15.47 5.65
CA LEU A 231 -2.93 -14.10 5.17
C LEU A 231 -3.84 -13.19 6.02
N HIS A 232 -4.85 -13.77 6.66
CA HIS A 232 -5.95 -13.05 7.29
C HIS A 232 -5.86 -13.01 8.81
N MET A 233 -6.75 -12.24 9.44
CA MET A 233 -6.92 -12.22 10.89
C MET A 233 -7.65 -13.48 11.37
N TRP A 234 -6.99 -14.63 11.15
CA TRP A 234 -7.46 -15.94 11.57
C TRP A 234 -6.59 -16.48 12.71
N TYR A 235 -7.15 -16.51 13.91
CA TYR A 235 -6.47 -16.96 15.12
C TYR A 235 -7.43 -17.79 15.96
N ARG A 236 -6.94 -18.89 16.54
CA ARG A 236 -7.66 -19.64 17.55
C ARG A 236 -7.60 -18.91 18.90
N PRO A 237 -8.53 -19.18 19.83
CA PRO A 237 -8.43 -18.67 21.19
C PRO A 237 -7.06 -18.97 21.81
N GLY A 238 -6.41 -17.94 22.34
CA GLY A 238 -5.09 -18.04 22.98
C GLY A 238 -3.89 -18.10 22.02
N GLU A 239 -4.09 -18.11 20.71
CA GLU A 239 -3.00 -18.16 19.71
C GLU A 239 -2.32 -16.79 19.54
N GLU A 240 -3.09 -15.72 19.57
CA GLU A 240 -2.59 -14.35 19.41
C GLU A 240 -3.01 -13.48 20.59
N PRO A 241 -2.05 -12.91 21.36
CA PRO A 241 -2.36 -12.12 22.54
C PRO A 241 -3.26 -10.90 22.30
N SER A 242 -3.19 -10.30 21.13
CA SER A 242 -4.02 -9.12 20.79
C SER A 242 -5.47 -9.46 20.47
N VAL A 243 -5.78 -10.75 20.30
CA VAL A 243 -7.14 -11.30 20.07
C VAL A 243 -7.33 -12.59 20.89
N PRO A 244 -7.38 -12.50 22.23
CA PRO A 244 -7.32 -13.66 23.12
C PRO A 244 -8.47 -14.66 22.93
N ASP A 245 -9.62 -14.19 22.48
CA ASP A 245 -10.81 -15.02 22.20
C ASP A 245 -10.77 -15.64 20.78
N GLY A 246 -9.69 -15.39 20.02
CA GLY A 246 -9.58 -15.78 18.62
C GLY A 246 -10.35 -14.84 17.69
N ARG A 247 -10.15 -15.01 16.39
CA ARG A 247 -10.83 -14.24 15.32
C ARG A 247 -10.89 -15.07 14.05
N GLN A 248 -12.00 -14.97 13.32
CA GLN A 248 -12.21 -15.61 12.01
C GLN A 248 -12.62 -14.53 11.01
N ASP A 249 -11.63 -13.83 10.49
CA ASP A 249 -11.88 -12.71 9.59
C ASP A 249 -11.35 -13.03 8.19
N ASN A 250 -12.25 -13.09 7.23
CA ASN A 250 -11.95 -13.43 5.83
C ASN A 250 -11.65 -12.20 4.97
N THR A 251 -11.70 -11.00 5.53
CA THR A 251 -11.51 -9.74 4.79
C THR A 251 -10.21 -9.05 5.15
N HIS A 252 -9.87 -8.98 6.45
CA HIS A 252 -8.73 -8.18 6.90
C HIS A 252 -7.47 -9.03 7.01
N TYR A 253 -6.37 -8.47 6.50
CA TYR A 253 -5.05 -9.09 6.53
C TYR A 253 -4.37 -8.89 7.89
N ASN A 254 -3.57 -9.87 8.28
CA ASN A 254 -2.55 -9.70 9.30
C ASN A 254 -1.27 -9.10 8.70
N ILE A 255 -0.20 -8.95 9.50
CA ILE A 255 1.08 -8.39 9.04
C ILE A 255 1.59 -9.13 7.80
N TYR A 256 1.64 -10.47 7.86
CA TYR A 256 2.16 -11.30 6.76
C TYR A 256 1.31 -11.15 5.49
N GLY A 257 -0.02 -11.25 5.61
CA GLY A 257 -0.93 -11.13 4.47
C GLY A 257 -0.88 -9.74 3.82
N ALA A 258 -0.83 -8.68 4.62
CA ALA A 258 -0.70 -7.31 4.10
C ALA A 258 0.59 -7.13 3.28
N HIS A 259 1.71 -7.72 3.73
CA HIS A 259 2.97 -7.69 2.98
C HIS A 259 2.92 -8.50 1.69
N VAL A 260 2.33 -9.70 1.72
CA VAL A 260 2.17 -10.54 0.52
C VAL A 260 1.33 -9.82 -0.52
N VAL A 261 0.18 -9.26 -0.12
CA VAL A 261 -0.72 -8.53 -1.02
C VAL A 261 -0.09 -7.22 -1.50
N ALA A 262 0.56 -6.45 -0.63
CA ALA A 262 1.25 -5.23 -1.04
C ALA A 262 2.37 -5.50 -2.06
N ARG A 263 3.12 -6.60 -1.91
CA ARG A 263 4.12 -7.04 -2.90
C ARG A 263 3.48 -7.33 -4.25
N LEU A 264 2.41 -8.12 -4.24
CA LEU A 264 1.66 -8.50 -5.44
C LEU A 264 1.15 -7.26 -6.18
N LEU A 265 0.54 -6.32 -5.45
CA LEU A 265 0.02 -5.08 -6.02
C LEU A 265 1.14 -4.11 -6.47
N ALA A 266 2.28 -4.07 -5.78
CA ALA A 266 3.44 -3.28 -6.22
C ALA A 266 4.02 -3.81 -7.53
N ASP A 267 4.08 -5.13 -7.71
CA ASP A 267 4.53 -5.76 -8.95
C ASP A 267 3.55 -5.43 -10.09
N ALA A 268 2.25 -5.58 -9.85
CA ALA A 268 1.21 -5.25 -10.84
C ALA A 268 1.18 -3.75 -11.20
N LEU A 269 1.39 -2.85 -10.23
CA LEU A 269 1.56 -1.42 -10.47
C LEU A 269 2.76 -1.12 -11.37
N CYS A 270 3.87 -1.83 -11.18
CA CYS A 270 5.06 -1.67 -12.02
C CYS A 270 4.87 -2.26 -13.43
N GLU A 271 4.02 -3.26 -13.60
CA GLU A 271 3.65 -3.79 -14.92
C GLU A 271 2.75 -2.81 -15.66
N GLU A 272 1.73 -2.28 -15.00
CA GLU A 272 0.80 -1.30 -15.56
C GLU A 272 1.47 0.05 -15.84
N ILE A 273 2.38 0.47 -14.97
CA ILE A 273 3.11 1.75 -15.04
C ILE A 273 4.60 1.49 -15.07
N PRO A 274 5.21 1.24 -16.26
CA PRO A 274 6.62 0.87 -16.38
C PRO A 274 7.61 1.88 -15.79
N LEU A 275 7.21 3.15 -15.67
CA LEU A 275 8.01 4.19 -15.02
C LEU A 275 8.29 3.91 -13.53
N LEU A 276 7.42 3.14 -12.86
CA LEU A 276 7.59 2.77 -11.45
C LEU A 276 8.62 1.65 -11.26
N LYS A 277 8.93 0.86 -12.29
CA LYS A 277 9.87 -0.29 -12.20
C LYS A 277 11.24 0.09 -11.64
N LYS A 278 11.76 1.25 -12.02
CA LYS A 278 13.07 1.73 -11.56
C LYS A 278 13.14 2.02 -10.06
N TYR A 279 11.99 2.22 -9.43
CA TYR A 279 11.86 2.51 -8.01
C TYR A 279 11.46 1.29 -7.17
N ARG A 280 11.25 0.15 -7.82
CA ARG A 280 10.85 -1.09 -7.15
C ARG A 280 11.97 -1.62 -6.27
N CYS A 281 11.68 -1.77 -4.98
CA CYS A 281 12.57 -2.39 -4.00
C CYS A 281 12.15 -3.82 -3.69
N VAL A 282 13.13 -4.71 -3.56
CA VAL A 282 12.92 -6.08 -3.10
C VAL A 282 13.89 -6.36 -1.96
N ALA A 283 13.35 -6.59 -0.77
CA ALA A 283 14.11 -7.08 0.38
C ALA A 283 13.48 -8.37 0.88
N ASP A 284 14.26 -9.21 1.56
CA ASP A 284 13.76 -10.46 2.14
C ASP A 284 12.94 -10.21 3.39
N ILE A 285 13.32 -9.17 4.13
CA ILE A 285 12.72 -8.76 5.39
C ILE A 285 12.75 -7.22 5.46
N THR A 286 11.68 -6.63 5.96
CA THR A 286 11.62 -5.19 6.26
C THR A 286 11.34 -4.99 7.74
N VAL A 287 12.12 -4.11 8.40
CA VAL A 287 11.88 -3.70 9.78
C VAL A 287 11.50 -2.23 9.85
N ASP A 288 10.40 -1.95 10.55
CA ASP A 288 9.88 -0.59 10.72
C ASP A 288 9.08 -0.43 12.02
N ARG A 289 9.46 0.51 12.85
CA ARG A 289 8.78 0.80 14.13
C ARG A 289 7.36 1.32 13.98
N GLN A 290 7.01 1.81 12.80
CA GLN A 290 5.65 2.28 12.49
C GLN A 290 4.72 1.14 12.03
N GLY A 291 5.22 -0.10 12.04
CA GLY A 291 4.45 -1.30 11.72
C GLY A 291 4.15 -1.49 10.23
N ARG A 292 4.85 -0.78 9.34
CA ARG A 292 4.76 -0.97 7.89
C ARG A 292 5.53 -2.22 7.43
N GLY A 293 6.61 -2.59 8.17
CA GLY A 293 7.49 -3.71 7.89
C GLY A 293 6.96 -5.06 8.38
N ASP A 294 7.65 -6.13 8.01
CA ASP A 294 7.41 -7.49 8.51
C ASP A 294 7.56 -7.58 10.03
N PHE A 295 8.50 -6.77 10.58
CA PHE A 295 8.79 -6.72 12.01
C PHE A 295 8.92 -5.28 12.50
N MET A 296 8.61 -5.08 13.78
CA MET A 296 8.73 -3.79 14.44
C MET A 296 10.04 -3.63 15.21
N THR A 297 10.77 -4.73 15.46
CA THR A 297 12.04 -4.73 16.17
C THR A 297 13.13 -5.38 15.34
N MET A 298 14.38 -4.93 15.57
CA MET A 298 15.55 -5.48 14.89
C MET A 298 15.84 -6.91 15.33
N GLU A 299 15.56 -7.22 16.58
CA GLU A 299 15.74 -8.55 17.17
C GLU A 299 14.87 -9.59 16.43
N GLN A 300 13.58 -9.29 16.23
CA GLN A 300 12.65 -10.17 15.49
C GLN A 300 13.09 -10.35 14.04
N ALA A 301 13.52 -9.28 13.37
CA ALA A 301 14.00 -9.34 11.99
C ALA A 301 15.24 -10.22 11.84
N ILE A 302 16.18 -10.13 12.78
CA ILE A 302 17.39 -10.96 12.79
C ILE A 302 17.06 -12.42 13.07
N GLU A 303 16.20 -12.70 14.03
CA GLU A 303 15.74 -14.06 14.33
C GLU A 303 15.13 -14.71 13.10
N ALA A 304 14.21 -14.00 12.42
CA ALA A 304 13.62 -14.49 11.18
C ALA A 304 14.65 -14.68 10.06
N ALA A 305 15.66 -13.80 9.96
CA ALA A 305 16.76 -13.94 9.00
C ALA A 305 17.64 -15.15 9.28
N GLN A 306 17.89 -15.46 10.55
CA GLN A 306 18.68 -16.64 10.96
C GLN A 306 18.01 -17.96 10.60
N VAL A 307 16.69 -18.03 10.60
CA VAL A 307 15.93 -19.20 10.14
C VAL A 307 16.18 -19.48 8.65
N LYS A 308 16.41 -18.43 7.85
CA LYS A 308 16.75 -18.50 6.42
C LYS A 308 18.25 -18.72 6.16
N ALA A 309 19.05 -19.04 7.16
CA ALA A 309 20.51 -18.90 7.27
C ALA A 309 21.36 -19.60 6.19
N LYS A 310 20.80 -20.35 5.25
CA LYS A 310 21.56 -20.99 4.14
C LYS A 310 21.75 -20.08 2.92
N GLN A 311 21.09 -18.94 2.87
CA GLN A 311 21.17 -17.98 1.76
C GLN A 311 21.41 -16.56 2.28
N PRO A 312 22.00 -15.65 1.47
CA PRO A 312 22.08 -14.24 1.81
C PRO A 312 20.68 -13.69 2.08
N VAL A 313 20.54 -12.92 3.16
CA VAL A 313 19.28 -12.26 3.55
C VAL A 313 19.49 -10.76 3.61
N THR A 314 18.66 -10.03 2.91
CA THR A 314 18.64 -8.57 2.97
C THR A 314 17.54 -8.09 3.90
N ILE A 315 17.95 -7.35 4.94
CA ILE A 315 17.02 -6.66 5.85
C ILE A 315 16.98 -5.18 5.47
N GLN A 316 15.84 -4.72 4.98
CA GLN A 316 15.57 -3.30 4.76
C GLN A 316 15.14 -2.65 6.07
N VAL A 317 15.75 -1.51 6.42
CA VAL A 317 15.48 -0.77 7.66
C VAL A 317 14.83 0.56 7.30
N LEU A 318 13.58 0.74 7.64
CA LEU A 318 12.85 2.00 7.44
C LEU A 318 13.06 2.93 8.62
N GLY A 319 13.05 4.20 8.38
CA GLY A 319 13.17 5.36 9.26
C GLY A 319 13.46 5.19 10.75
N GLY A 320 14.05 6.21 11.38
CA GLY A 320 14.32 6.25 12.81
C GLY A 320 15.72 5.76 13.23
N GLU A 321 16.01 5.92 14.52
CA GLU A 321 17.28 5.49 15.10
C GLU A 321 17.21 4.03 15.57
N TRP A 322 18.18 3.23 15.14
CA TRP A 322 18.24 1.80 15.43
C TRP A 322 19.53 1.44 16.12
N LYS A 323 19.45 0.59 17.13
CA LYS A 323 20.65 0.01 17.74
C LYS A 323 21.29 -0.95 16.74
N ARG A 324 22.58 -0.73 16.42
CA ARG A 324 23.31 -1.61 15.53
C ARG A 324 23.41 -3.00 16.15
N PRO A 325 22.95 -4.07 15.46
CA PRO A 325 23.03 -5.40 16.02
C PRO A 325 24.44 -5.97 15.95
N SER A 326 24.79 -6.78 16.94
CA SER A 326 26.02 -7.59 16.89
C SER A 326 25.73 -8.89 16.13
N LEU A 327 26.34 -9.04 14.98
CA LEU A 327 26.22 -10.25 14.17
C LEU A 327 27.48 -11.11 14.24
N PRO A 328 27.37 -12.46 14.09
CA PRO A 328 28.54 -13.30 13.92
C PRO A 328 29.39 -12.89 12.72
N LYS A 329 30.72 -13.07 12.76
CA LYS A 329 31.65 -12.68 11.69
C LYS A 329 31.34 -13.28 10.30
N LYS A 330 30.61 -14.40 10.24
CA LYS A 330 30.18 -15.07 9.00
C LYS A 330 28.67 -14.96 8.78
N SER A 331 28.07 -13.85 9.18
CA SER A 331 26.65 -13.62 8.93
C SER A 331 26.38 -13.33 7.46
N ASN A 332 25.34 -13.99 6.92
CA ASN A 332 24.84 -13.74 5.55
C ASN A 332 23.78 -12.61 5.52
N ILE A 333 23.68 -11.80 6.59
CA ILE A 333 22.69 -10.73 6.70
C ILE A 333 23.31 -9.42 6.22
N THR A 334 22.64 -8.76 5.28
CA THR A 334 22.95 -7.42 4.80
C THR A 334 21.85 -6.45 5.21
N PHE A 335 22.22 -5.26 5.72
CA PHE A 335 21.26 -4.21 6.04
C PHE A 335 21.25 -3.14 4.95
N VAL A 336 20.05 -2.79 4.48
CA VAL A 336 19.80 -1.65 3.60
C VAL A 336 19.08 -0.59 4.41
N MET A 337 19.83 0.46 4.78
CA MET A 337 19.27 1.60 5.51
C MET A 337 18.53 2.52 4.53
N ARG A 338 17.26 2.76 4.78
CA ARG A 338 16.43 3.66 3.99
C ARG A 338 16.52 5.08 4.54
N GLU A 339 16.03 6.04 3.79
CA GLU A 339 16.04 7.46 4.19
C GLU A 339 15.48 7.65 5.62
N GLY A 340 16.19 8.43 6.42
CA GLY A 340 15.85 8.68 7.82
C GLY A 340 16.11 7.52 8.78
N ALA A 341 16.67 6.38 8.30
CA ALA A 341 17.14 5.30 9.15
C ALA A 341 18.63 5.51 9.51
N THR A 342 18.96 5.43 10.79
CA THR A 342 20.33 5.60 11.28
C THR A 342 20.69 4.57 12.33
N TRP A 343 21.98 4.22 12.39
CA TRP A 343 22.53 3.42 13.50
C TRP A 343 22.87 4.32 14.66
N LYS A 344 22.45 3.90 15.87
CA LYS A 344 22.84 4.50 17.14
C LYS A 344 23.98 3.72 17.77
#